data_cac20b3cd9b3f5e0f4df7420b0e8e5f0
#
_entry.id   cac20b3cd9b3f5e0f4df7420b0e8e5f0
#
_cell.length_a   1.000
_cell.length_b   1.000
_cell.length_c   1.000
_cell.angle_alpha   90.00
_cell.angle_beta   90.00
_cell.angle_gamma   90.00
#
_symmetry.space_group_name_H-M   'P 1'
#
loop_
_entity.id
_entity.type
_entity.pdbx_description
1 polymer ?
#
loop_
_entity_poly.entity_id
_entity_poly.type
_entity_poly.pdbx_seq_one_letter_code
_entity_poly.pdbx_strand_id
1 'polypeptide(L)'
;MSEEIPERRDIIRSSAITIILTVLFLILGLALWAWSSPDVIDSSPVGLLNEINPAITVLIEVLVMFGFFMFLSITTINLRLMLTQIRAGWLDVILLLILLVIMASTMFGLFVGAASVILSLGFVVYLYLLQD
;
A
#
# COMPACT_ATOMS: atom_id res chain seq x y z
N MET A 1 12.80 11.11 23.94
CA MET A 1 12.56 9.80 23.90
C MET A 1 12.36 9.36 22.55
N SER A 2 11.59 10.05 21.83
CA SER A 2 11.33 9.66 20.49
C SER A 2 12.54 9.51 19.62
N GLU A 3 13.69 10.00 20.08
CA GLU A 3 14.89 9.88 19.30
C GLU A 3 15.65 8.61 19.54
N GLU A 4 15.21 7.83 20.49
CA GLU A 4 15.85 6.54 20.72
C GLU A 4 15.52 5.59 19.59
N ILE A 5 16.54 4.86 19.15
CA ILE A 5 16.34 3.82 18.15
C ILE A 5 15.69 2.63 18.85
N PRO A 6 14.56 2.12 18.35
CA PRO A 6 13.93 0.95 18.95
C PRO A 6 14.86 -0.25 18.98
N GLU A 7 14.65 -1.14 19.93
CA GLU A 7 15.43 -2.35 20.00
C GLU A 7 15.26 -3.14 18.72
N ARG A 8 16.35 -3.80 18.31
CA ARG A 8 16.32 -4.59 17.07
C ARG A 8 15.19 -5.63 17.09
N ARG A 9 14.92 -6.20 18.25
CA ARG A 9 13.86 -7.18 18.40
C ARG A 9 12.49 -6.60 18.04
N ASP A 10 12.22 -5.36 18.49
CA ASP A 10 10.96 -4.70 18.21
C ASP A 10 10.84 -4.34 16.74
N ILE A 11 11.95 -3.91 16.12
CA ILE A 11 11.97 -3.60 14.69
C ILE A 11 11.69 -4.84 13.87
N ILE A 12 12.33 -5.97 14.21
CA ILE A 12 12.12 -7.23 13.51
C ILE A 12 10.67 -7.68 13.63
N ARG A 13 10.11 -7.58 14.83
CA ARG A 13 8.71 -7.97 15.06
C ARG A 13 7.76 -7.11 14.26
N SER A 14 7.95 -5.80 14.28
CA SER A 14 7.13 -4.86 13.52
C SER A 14 7.27 -5.11 12.02
N SER A 15 8.49 -5.33 11.55
CA SER A 15 8.75 -5.60 10.14
C SER A 15 8.09 -6.90 9.68
N ALA A 16 8.13 -7.93 10.52
CA ALA A 16 7.49 -9.20 10.19
C ALA A 16 5.98 -9.01 10.00
N ILE A 17 5.34 -8.26 10.90
CA ILE A 17 3.92 -7.99 10.81
C ILE A 17 3.59 -7.18 9.56
N THR A 18 4.34 -6.11 9.31
CA THR A 18 4.05 -5.24 8.17
C THR A 18 4.35 -5.91 6.84
N ILE A 19 5.36 -6.78 6.77
CA ILE A 19 5.63 -7.57 5.57
C ILE A 19 4.46 -8.50 5.27
N ILE A 20 3.96 -9.20 6.29
CA ILE A 20 2.82 -10.09 6.11
C ILE A 20 1.61 -9.31 5.60
N LEU A 21 1.32 -8.15 6.21
CA LEU A 21 0.20 -7.32 5.78
C LEU A 21 0.42 -6.77 4.36
N THR A 22 1.65 -6.38 4.03
CA THR A 22 1.98 -5.93 2.67
C THR A 22 1.70 -7.03 1.65
N VAL A 23 2.13 -8.26 1.94
CA VAL A 23 1.91 -9.39 1.04
C VAL A 23 0.42 -9.70 0.93
N LEU A 24 -0.33 -9.65 2.03
CA LEU A 24 -1.77 -9.88 1.98
C LEU A 24 -2.47 -8.85 1.10
N PHE A 25 -2.14 -7.56 1.24
CA PHE A 25 -2.74 -6.54 0.40
C PHE A 25 -2.31 -6.67 -1.06
N LEU A 26 -1.07 -7.10 -1.31
CA LEU A 26 -0.62 -7.36 -2.68
C LEU A 26 -1.42 -8.51 -3.30
N ILE A 27 -1.62 -9.60 -2.54
CA ILE A 27 -2.39 -10.74 -3.02
C ILE A 27 -3.84 -10.32 -3.30
N LEU A 28 -4.44 -9.54 -2.41
CA LEU A 28 -5.78 -9.02 -2.62
C LEU A 28 -5.85 -8.17 -3.89
N GLY A 29 -4.88 -7.29 -4.08
CA GLY A 29 -4.84 -6.46 -5.28
C GLY A 29 -4.71 -7.29 -6.55
N LEU A 30 -3.83 -8.28 -6.55
CA LEU A 30 -3.66 -9.15 -7.70
C LEU A 30 -4.92 -9.98 -7.97
N ALA A 31 -5.59 -10.44 -6.90
CA ALA A 31 -6.85 -11.17 -7.06
C ALA A 31 -7.94 -10.28 -7.65
N LEU A 32 -8.07 -9.05 -7.16
CA LEU A 32 -9.05 -8.12 -7.72
C LEU A 32 -8.75 -7.82 -9.18
N TRP A 33 -7.49 -7.67 -9.52
CA TRP A 33 -7.09 -7.45 -10.92
C TRP A 33 -7.45 -8.65 -11.79
N ALA A 34 -7.12 -9.86 -11.34
CA ALA A 34 -7.43 -11.08 -12.09
C ALA A 34 -8.94 -11.24 -12.27
N TRP A 35 -9.71 -10.96 -11.21
CA TRP A 35 -11.17 -11.07 -11.26
C TRP A 35 -11.83 -9.99 -12.11
N SER A 36 -11.12 -8.93 -12.42
CA SER A 36 -11.64 -7.86 -13.26
C SER A 36 -11.48 -8.17 -14.75
N SER A 37 -10.80 -9.27 -15.09
CA SER A 37 -10.66 -9.70 -16.47
C SER A 37 -12.01 -9.99 -17.09
N PRO A 38 -12.27 -9.56 -18.36
CA PRO A 38 -13.56 -9.83 -19.01
C PRO A 38 -13.96 -11.31 -19.05
N ASP A 39 -12.97 -12.20 -19.04
CA ASP A 39 -13.24 -13.65 -19.15
C ASP A 39 -13.86 -14.22 -17.88
N VAL A 40 -13.58 -13.65 -16.71
CA VAL A 40 -13.98 -14.22 -15.43
C VAL A 40 -14.79 -13.26 -14.54
N ILE A 41 -14.97 -12.01 -14.97
CA ILE A 41 -15.60 -10.99 -14.12
C ILE A 41 -17.01 -11.39 -13.67
N ASP A 42 -17.79 -11.97 -14.58
CA ASP A 42 -19.20 -12.31 -14.30
C ASP A 42 -19.34 -13.40 -13.25
N SER A 43 -18.34 -14.27 -13.11
CA SER A 43 -18.36 -15.35 -12.12
C SER A 43 -17.50 -15.05 -10.90
N SER A 44 -16.95 -13.84 -10.80
CA SER A 44 -16.02 -13.46 -9.73
C SER A 44 -16.70 -12.59 -8.68
N PRO A 45 -16.06 -12.44 -7.49
CA PRO A 45 -16.54 -11.48 -6.49
C PRO A 45 -16.63 -10.05 -7.02
N VAL A 46 -15.74 -9.66 -7.95
CA VAL A 46 -15.78 -8.32 -8.55
C VAL A 46 -17.08 -8.12 -9.32
N GLY A 47 -17.52 -9.13 -10.06
CA GLY A 47 -18.79 -9.06 -10.77
C GLY A 47 -19.96 -8.86 -9.82
N LEU A 48 -19.97 -9.58 -8.69
CA LEU A 48 -21.01 -9.42 -7.68
C LEU A 48 -21.02 -8.01 -7.10
N LEU A 49 -19.84 -7.45 -6.80
CA LEU A 49 -19.75 -6.09 -6.30
C LEU A 49 -20.25 -5.08 -7.32
N ASN A 50 -19.92 -5.28 -8.59
CA ASN A 50 -20.36 -4.38 -9.66
C ASN A 50 -21.88 -4.44 -9.86
N GLU A 51 -22.50 -5.58 -9.61
CA GLU A 51 -23.96 -5.69 -9.68
C GLU A 51 -24.64 -4.85 -8.61
N ILE A 52 -24.01 -4.77 -7.41
CA ILE A 52 -24.53 -3.94 -6.33
C ILE A 52 -24.30 -2.47 -6.66
N ASN A 53 -23.05 -2.09 -6.91
CA ASN A 53 -22.69 -0.74 -7.30
C ASN A 53 -21.22 -0.74 -7.71
N PRO A 54 -20.90 -0.36 -8.95
CA PRO A 54 -19.50 -0.34 -9.39
C PRO A 54 -18.59 0.52 -8.53
N ALA A 55 -19.13 1.55 -7.87
CA ALA A 55 -18.34 2.39 -6.97
C ALA A 55 -17.77 1.63 -5.78
N ILE A 56 -18.45 0.57 -5.34
CA ILE A 56 -17.95 -0.26 -4.25
C ILE A 56 -16.66 -0.94 -4.66
N THR A 57 -16.61 -1.48 -5.87
CA THR A 57 -15.40 -2.12 -6.40
C THR A 57 -14.25 -1.12 -6.46
N VAL A 58 -14.51 0.07 -6.98
CA VAL A 58 -13.48 1.12 -7.08
C VAL A 58 -12.96 1.48 -5.68
N LEU A 59 -13.86 1.64 -4.72
CA LEU A 59 -13.47 1.98 -3.36
C LEU A 59 -12.58 0.89 -2.76
N ILE A 60 -12.94 -0.37 -2.94
CA ILE A 60 -12.14 -1.49 -2.43
C ILE A 60 -10.77 -1.51 -3.09
N GLU A 61 -10.70 -1.30 -4.40
CA GLU A 61 -9.43 -1.27 -5.11
C GLU A 61 -8.53 -0.15 -4.60
N VAL A 62 -9.10 1.04 -4.39
CA VAL A 62 -8.35 2.18 -3.85
C VAL A 62 -7.83 1.87 -2.45
N LEU A 63 -8.67 1.31 -1.59
CA LEU A 63 -8.28 0.98 -0.23
C LEU A 63 -7.20 -0.11 -0.18
N VAL A 64 -7.31 -1.11 -1.06
CA VAL A 64 -6.30 -2.17 -1.14
C VAL A 64 -4.95 -1.60 -1.56
N MET A 65 -4.93 -0.75 -2.58
CA MET A 65 -3.68 -0.15 -3.05
C MET A 65 -3.11 0.81 -2.02
N PHE A 66 -3.96 1.58 -1.35
CA PHE A 66 -3.51 2.45 -0.25
C PHE A 66 -2.92 1.63 0.89
N GLY A 67 -3.59 0.55 1.31
CA GLY A 67 -3.10 -0.33 2.35
C GLY A 67 -1.76 -0.96 2.00
N PHE A 68 -1.62 -1.41 0.75
CA PHE A 68 -0.36 -1.94 0.26
C PHE A 68 0.76 -0.91 0.40
N PHE A 69 0.52 0.32 -0.07
CA PHE A 69 1.51 1.39 0.03
C PHE A 69 1.86 1.68 1.49
N MET A 70 0.84 1.79 2.35
CA MET A 70 1.03 2.11 3.76
C MET A 70 1.93 1.08 4.45
N PHE A 71 1.60 -0.20 4.31
CA PHE A 71 2.38 -1.25 4.96
C PHE A 71 3.74 -1.44 4.32
N LEU A 72 3.84 -1.26 3.02
CA LEU A 72 5.13 -1.32 2.34
C LEU A 72 6.05 -0.19 2.82
N SER A 73 5.49 1.01 2.99
CA SER A 73 6.26 2.16 3.49
C SER A 73 6.77 1.92 4.90
N ILE A 74 5.91 1.42 5.78
CA ILE A 74 6.31 1.13 7.16
C ILE A 74 7.40 0.05 7.17
N THR A 75 7.24 -0.99 6.35
CA THR A 75 8.24 -2.05 6.25
C THR A 75 9.58 -1.50 5.78
N THR A 76 9.56 -0.65 4.75
CA THR A 76 10.77 -0.04 4.21
C THR A 76 11.48 0.80 5.26
N ILE A 77 10.72 1.63 5.99
CA ILE A 77 11.27 2.46 7.04
C ILE A 77 11.92 1.60 8.13
N ASN A 78 11.22 0.55 8.56
CA ASN A 78 11.73 -0.34 9.61
C ASN A 78 12.98 -1.09 9.17
N LEU A 79 12.98 -1.63 7.95
CA LEU A 79 14.14 -2.36 7.44
C LEU A 79 15.33 -1.45 7.26
N ARG A 80 15.09 -0.25 6.77
CA ARG A 80 16.17 0.72 6.59
C ARG A 80 16.80 1.08 7.92
N LEU A 81 15.96 1.32 8.92
CA LEU A 81 16.43 1.63 10.26
C LEU A 81 17.24 0.47 10.86
N MET A 82 16.76 -0.76 10.66
CA MET A 82 17.45 -1.94 11.17
C MET A 82 18.81 -2.17 10.52
N LEU A 83 18.90 -1.98 9.20
CA LEU A 83 20.10 -2.28 8.46
C LEU A 83 21.14 -1.18 8.53
N THR A 84 20.72 0.08 8.52
CA THR A 84 21.64 1.20 8.41
C THR A 84 21.64 2.12 9.61
N GLN A 85 20.72 1.93 10.55
CA GLN A 85 20.53 2.81 11.71
C GLN A 85 20.13 4.23 11.28
N ILE A 86 19.72 4.40 10.03
CA ILE A 86 19.29 5.67 9.47
C ILE A 86 17.86 5.51 8.99
N ARG A 87 17.01 6.47 9.36
CA ARG A 87 15.61 6.43 8.92
C ARG A 87 15.52 6.66 7.42
N ALA A 88 14.50 6.05 6.81
CA ALA A 88 14.25 6.23 5.38
C ALA A 88 14.01 7.70 5.07
N GLY A 89 14.57 8.15 3.97
CA GLY A 89 14.44 9.53 3.55
C GLY A 89 13.37 9.71 2.50
N TRP A 90 13.26 10.94 2.00
CA TRP A 90 12.28 11.31 0.98
C TRP A 90 12.42 10.50 -0.30
N LEU A 91 13.66 10.12 -0.65
CA LEU A 91 13.88 9.34 -1.86
C LEU A 91 13.13 8.01 -1.80
N ASP A 92 13.18 7.34 -0.65
CA ASP A 92 12.48 6.06 -0.49
C ASP A 92 10.97 6.25 -0.64
N VAL A 93 10.41 7.29 -0.04
CA VAL A 93 8.99 7.59 -0.12
C VAL A 93 8.58 7.89 -1.56
N ILE A 94 9.36 8.70 -2.26
CA ILE A 94 9.08 9.05 -3.64
C ILE A 94 9.10 7.82 -4.54
N LEU A 95 10.09 6.94 -4.34
CA LEU A 95 10.17 5.70 -5.13
C LEU A 95 8.95 4.82 -4.89
N LEU A 96 8.49 4.72 -3.64
CA LEU A 96 7.31 3.93 -3.32
C LEU A 96 6.04 4.55 -3.94
N LEU A 97 5.94 5.88 -3.95
CA LEU A 97 4.81 6.55 -4.60
C LEU A 97 4.80 6.29 -6.10
N ILE A 98 5.97 6.34 -6.74
CA ILE A 98 6.09 6.03 -8.17
C ILE A 98 5.66 4.60 -8.44
N LEU A 99 6.11 3.66 -7.60
CA LEU A 99 5.72 2.27 -7.72
C LEU A 99 4.20 2.12 -7.60
N LEU A 100 3.59 2.80 -6.62
CA LEU A 100 2.15 2.76 -6.43
C LEU A 100 1.40 3.29 -7.65
N VAL A 101 1.84 4.42 -8.20
CA VAL A 101 1.21 5.00 -9.39
C VAL A 101 1.24 4.00 -10.54
N ILE A 102 2.39 3.40 -10.79
CA ILE A 102 2.54 2.45 -11.89
C ILE A 102 1.65 1.24 -11.66
N MET A 103 1.70 0.65 -10.48
CA MET A 103 0.93 -0.55 -10.18
C MET A 103 -0.57 -0.30 -10.22
N ALA A 104 -1.04 0.72 -9.51
CA ALA A 104 -2.46 0.97 -9.42
C ALA A 104 -3.05 1.37 -10.77
N SER A 105 -2.34 2.21 -11.53
CA SER A 105 -2.82 2.64 -12.83
C SER A 105 -2.84 1.49 -13.84
N THR A 106 -1.83 0.63 -13.79
CA THR A 106 -1.76 -0.53 -14.69
C THR A 106 -2.83 -1.57 -14.35
N MET A 107 -3.04 -1.83 -13.07
CA MET A 107 -3.97 -2.87 -12.62
C MET A 107 -5.43 -2.43 -12.68
N PHE A 108 -5.73 -1.20 -12.29
CA PHE A 108 -7.12 -0.75 -12.10
C PHE A 108 -7.49 0.51 -12.87
N GLY A 109 -6.55 1.12 -13.57
CA GLY A 109 -6.81 2.31 -14.36
C GLY A 109 -6.45 3.61 -13.66
N LEU A 110 -6.54 4.71 -14.42
CA LEU A 110 -6.07 6.00 -13.95
C LEU A 110 -6.85 6.54 -12.76
N PHE A 111 -8.15 6.28 -12.70
CA PHE A 111 -8.96 6.80 -11.60
C PHE A 111 -8.52 6.20 -10.26
N VAL A 112 -8.37 4.87 -10.22
CA VAL A 112 -7.91 4.19 -9.00
C VAL A 112 -6.49 4.61 -8.68
N GLY A 113 -5.64 4.73 -9.70
CA GLY A 113 -4.27 5.20 -9.50
C GLY A 113 -4.23 6.57 -8.86
N ALA A 114 -4.99 7.52 -9.39
CA ALA A 114 -5.03 8.89 -8.87
C ALA A 114 -5.58 8.93 -7.44
N ALA A 115 -6.69 8.23 -7.19
CA ALA A 115 -7.29 8.21 -5.86
C ALA A 115 -6.36 7.59 -4.82
N SER A 116 -5.69 6.50 -5.18
CA SER A 116 -4.74 5.84 -4.31
C SER A 116 -3.57 6.75 -3.96
N VAL A 117 -3.07 7.49 -4.94
CA VAL A 117 -1.97 8.43 -4.73
C VAL A 117 -2.40 9.56 -3.80
N ILE A 118 -3.61 10.10 -3.98
CA ILE A 118 -4.11 11.17 -3.12
C ILE A 118 -4.17 10.71 -1.67
N LEU A 119 -4.72 9.53 -1.40
CA LEU A 119 -4.76 8.97 -0.06
C LEU A 119 -3.34 8.71 0.48
N SER A 120 -2.46 8.22 -0.37
CA SER A 120 -1.09 7.92 0.03
C SER A 120 -0.30 9.19 0.34
N LEU A 121 -0.57 10.28 -0.37
CA LEU A 121 0.03 11.57 -0.03
C LEU A 121 -0.40 12.03 1.35
N GLY A 122 -1.66 11.80 1.71
CA GLY A 122 -2.13 12.09 3.07
C GLY A 122 -1.33 11.31 4.10
N PHE A 123 -1.08 10.03 3.83
CA PHE A 123 -0.27 9.21 4.74
C PHE A 123 1.18 9.71 4.79
N VAL A 124 1.73 10.15 3.67
CA VAL A 124 3.09 10.70 3.62
C VAL A 124 3.18 11.97 4.49
N VAL A 125 2.17 12.83 4.41
CA VAL A 125 2.11 14.02 5.27
C VAL A 125 2.05 13.62 6.73
N TYR A 126 1.27 12.59 7.06
CA TYR A 126 1.19 12.07 8.41
C TYR A 126 2.57 11.59 8.89
N LEU A 127 3.29 10.84 8.06
CA LEU A 127 4.63 10.39 8.40
C LEU A 127 5.60 11.56 8.61
N TYR A 128 5.47 12.58 7.78
CA TYR A 128 6.29 13.78 7.90
C TYR A 128 6.06 14.46 9.25
N LEU A 129 4.79 14.58 9.64
CA LEU A 129 4.44 15.21 10.92
C LEU A 129 4.97 14.40 12.10
N LEU A 130 5.01 13.08 11.99
CA LEU A 130 5.55 12.25 13.07
C LEU A 130 7.05 12.43 13.27
N GLN A 131 7.77 12.85 12.25
CA GLN A 131 9.21 13.03 12.34
C GLN A 131 9.58 14.35 13.00
N ASP A 132 8.68 15.27 13.05
CA ASP A 132 8.89 16.53 13.74
C ASP A 132 8.55 16.41 15.20
#